data_2d2a056f7fe4a8ed8a88f47e80477d8e
#
_entry.id   2d2a056f7fe4a8ed8a88f47e80477d8e
#
_cell.length_a   1.000
_cell.length_b   1.000
_cell.length_c   1.000
_cell.angle_alpha   90.00
_cell.angle_beta   90.00
_cell.angle_gamma   90.00
#
_symmetry.space_group_name_H-M   'P 1'
#
loop_
_entity.id
_entity.type
_entity.pdbx_description
1 polymer ?
#
loop_
_entity_poly.entity_id
_entity_poly.type
_entity_poly.pdbx_seq_one_letter_code
_entity_poly.pdbx_strand_id
1 'polypeptide(L)'
;AMLATLFLLIITLAGMAVVVANALHNSPWGFFSVFATIPIAIFIGIYLKWLRPGKIQEATVIGVALIFAAIIYGPNVAASEYASWFTYDLQTIEIMLAVYGFFAAALPVWLLLAPRDYLSTYLKIGTIGALALGIIIVMPEIQMPAVTPYIWGGGPVLKGSVFPYIFITIACGALSGFHTVIATGTTPKMLTNEREILPIGYGAMLTEGFIAMMALIATTALHPDDYFAINSTVESFKALGLQVHELPALSAMVGEDLMHRPGGAVSLAVGMAHIFSKLPNMDHLLGYWYHFCIMFEALFIMTLIDAGTRVGRYLLQELLGHFHPKFNDQHWAPGVYGCAALICILWGYLVLQGNIGIIWPLFGVSNQLLGTMTLAVSTTVIMRLGRKRYAWVTDRKS
;
A
#
# COMPACT_ATOMS: atom_id res chain seq x y z
N ALA A 1 -14.29 -19.31 11.68
CA ALA A 1 -13.57 -18.03 11.79
C ALA A 1 -12.29 -18.04 10.94
N MET A 2 -11.28 -18.92 11.18
CA MET A 2 -9.99 -18.93 10.45
C MET A 2 -10.13 -18.97 8.92
N LEU A 3 -10.98 -19.86 8.37
CA LEU A 3 -11.22 -19.90 6.92
C LEU A 3 -11.78 -18.59 6.37
N ALA A 4 -12.74 -17.98 7.08
CA ALA A 4 -13.30 -16.70 6.69
C ALA A 4 -12.23 -15.59 6.73
N THR A 5 -11.42 -15.54 7.81
CA THR A 5 -10.31 -14.59 7.91
C THR A 5 -9.31 -14.77 6.77
N LEU A 6 -8.96 -16.03 6.44
CA LEU A 6 -8.02 -16.32 5.36
C LEU A 6 -8.59 -15.90 3.99
N PHE A 7 -9.85 -16.20 3.72
CA PHE A 7 -10.52 -15.80 2.48
C PHE A 7 -10.58 -14.29 2.31
N LEU A 8 -10.99 -13.56 3.36
CA LEU A 8 -11.04 -12.11 3.36
C LEU A 8 -9.65 -11.47 3.21
N LEU A 9 -8.62 -12.06 3.84
CA LEU A 9 -7.24 -11.64 3.70
C LEU A 9 -6.73 -11.78 2.25
N ILE A 10 -7.07 -12.88 1.56
CA ILE A 10 -6.70 -13.11 0.16
C ILE A 10 -7.29 -12.01 -0.73
N ILE A 11 -8.57 -11.66 -0.55
CA ILE A 11 -9.21 -10.57 -1.30
C ILE A 11 -8.53 -9.23 -1.00
N THR A 12 -8.20 -8.98 0.27
CA THR A 12 -7.52 -7.75 0.67
C THR A 12 -6.14 -7.61 0.02
N LEU A 13 -5.36 -8.70 -0.04
CA LEU A 13 -4.07 -8.74 -0.72
C LEU A 13 -4.19 -8.51 -2.23
N ALA A 14 -5.20 -9.10 -2.86
CA ALA A 14 -5.49 -8.87 -4.27
C ALA A 14 -5.78 -7.39 -4.57
N GLY A 15 -6.59 -6.73 -3.72
CA GLY A 15 -6.88 -5.30 -3.85
C GLY A 15 -5.63 -4.43 -3.78
N MET A 16 -4.72 -4.72 -2.85
CA MET A 16 -3.45 -4.00 -2.72
C MET A 16 -2.54 -4.23 -3.94
N ALA A 17 -2.45 -5.47 -4.43
CA ALA A 17 -1.60 -5.80 -5.58
C ALA A 17 -2.03 -5.09 -6.86
N VAL A 18 -3.34 -4.98 -7.12
CA VAL A 18 -3.89 -4.25 -8.29
C VAL A 18 -3.48 -2.78 -8.25
N VAL A 19 -3.47 -2.13 -7.08
CA VAL A 19 -3.06 -0.72 -6.98
C VAL A 19 -1.59 -0.54 -7.36
N VAL A 20 -0.69 -1.40 -6.87
CA VAL A 20 0.73 -1.37 -7.24
C VAL A 20 0.93 -1.64 -8.72
N ALA A 21 0.21 -2.63 -9.28
CA ALA A 21 0.31 -2.95 -10.69
C ALA A 21 -0.10 -1.78 -11.58
N ASN A 22 -1.22 -1.11 -11.26
CA ASN A 22 -1.66 0.10 -11.97
C ASN A 22 -0.69 1.28 -11.83
N ALA A 23 -0.01 1.40 -10.70
CA ALA A 23 0.96 2.47 -10.50
C ALA A 23 2.26 2.27 -11.31
N LEU A 24 2.65 1.02 -11.57
CA LEU A 24 3.95 0.68 -12.17
C LEU A 24 3.86 0.28 -13.65
N HIS A 25 2.67 -0.02 -14.20
CA HIS A 25 2.56 -0.48 -15.57
C HIS A 25 2.98 0.61 -16.56
N ASN A 26 3.73 0.23 -17.59
CA ASN A 26 4.29 1.14 -18.60
C ASN A 26 5.10 2.32 -18.00
N SER A 27 5.71 2.12 -16.84
CA SER A 27 6.53 3.10 -16.13
C SER A 27 7.94 2.56 -15.93
N PRO A 28 8.86 2.71 -16.89
CA PRO A 28 10.22 2.17 -16.78
C PRO A 28 10.99 2.82 -15.62
N TRP A 29 10.85 4.12 -15.41
CA TRP A 29 11.47 4.82 -14.28
C TRP A 29 10.88 4.35 -12.95
N GLY A 30 9.55 4.35 -12.80
CA GLY A 30 8.87 3.92 -11.58
C GLY A 30 9.19 2.47 -11.24
N PHE A 31 9.09 1.57 -12.23
CA PHE A 31 9.40 0.15 -12.05
C PHE A 31 10.87 -0.08 -11.65
N PHE A 32 11.83 0.57 -12.34
CA PHE A 32 13.24 0.50 -11.99
C PHE A 32 13.50 0.93 -10.55
N SER A 33 12.94 2.07 -10.13
CA SER A 33 13.14 2.61 -8.78
C SER A 33 12.61 1.67 -7.70
N VAL A 34 11.43 1.07 -7.91
CA VAL A 34 10.84 0.10 -6.98
C VAL A 34 11.61 -1.22 -7.00
N PHE A 35 11.97 -1.74 -8.18
CA PHE A 35 12.73 -2.98 -8.31
C PHE A 35 14.10 -2.89 -7.65
N ALA A 36 14.81 -1.76 -7.79
CA ALA A 36 16.11 -1.51 -7.16
C ALA A 36 16.09 -1.66 -5.63
N THR A 37 14.95 -1.43 -4.99
CA THR A 37 14.81 -1.58 -3.53
C THR A 37 14.99 -3.03 -3.06
N ILE A 38 14.73 -4.03 -3.92
CA ILE A 38 14.88 -5.45 -3.60
C ILE A 38 16.35 -5.82 -3.39
N PRO A 39 17.27 -5.63 -4.37
CA PRO A 39 18.68 -5.92 -4.17
C PRO A 39 19.31 -5.04 -3.09
N ILE A 40 18.87 -3.78 -2.94
CA ILE A 40 19.33 -2.90 -1.85
C ILE A 40 18.95 -3.49 -0.50
N ALA A 41 17.72 -3.94 -0.30
CA ALA A 41 17.28 -4.56 0.95
C ALA A 41 18.05 -5.85 1.26
N ILE A 42 18.25 -6.71 0.27
CA ILE A 42 19.05 -7.94 0.41
C ILE A 42 20.49 -7.59 0.81
N PHE A 43 21.11 -6.61 0.13
CA PHE A 43 22.44 -6.13 0.46
C PHE A 43 22.53 -5.64 1.91
N ILE A 44 21.59 -4.82 2.35
CA ILE A 44 21.54 -4.30 3.73
C ILE A 44 21.30 -5.44 4.75
N GLY A 45 20.46 -6.42 4.42
CA GLY A 45 20.25 -7.60 5.26
C GLY A 45 21.53 -8.40 5.46
N ILE A 46 22.26 -8.67 4.37
CA ILE A 46 23.56 -9.33 4.37
C ILE A 46 24.59 -8.50 5.14
N TYR A 47 24.63 -7.18 4.89
CA TYR A 47 25.54 -6.24 5.54
C TYR A 47 25.39 -6.26 7.06
N LEU A 48 24.16 -6.14 7.56
CA LEU A 48 23.87 -6.14 8.99
C LEU A 48 24.09 -7.50 9.66
N LYS A 49 23.91 -8.60 8.92
CA LYS A 49 24.06 -9.95 9.49
C LYS A 49 25.49 -10.46 9.50
N TRP A 50 26.25 -10.21 8.43
CA TRP A 50 27.56 -10.84 8.23
C TRP A 50 28.73 -9.84 8.14
N LEU A 51 28.56 -8.70 7.49
CA LEU A 51 29.68 -7.75 7.25
C LEU A 51 29.91 -6.83 8.44
N ARG A 52 28.85 -6.19 8.94
CA ARG A 52 28.93 -5.21 10.05
C ARG A 52 27.76 -5.40 11.03
N PRO A 53 27.75 -6.47 11.85
CA PRO A 53 26.68 -6.72 12.81
C PRO A 53 26.48 -5.56 13.79
N GLY A 54 25.23 -5.09 13.93
CA GLY A 54 24.86 -4.03 14.86
C GLY A 54 25.14 -2.60 14.40
N LYS A 55 25.73 -2.37 13.21
CA LYS A 55 25.98 -1.03 12.65
C LYS A 55 24.76 -0.50 11.88
N ILE A 56 23.64 -0.36 12.60
CA ILE A 56 22.35 -0.01 12.01
C ILE A 56 22.40 1.38 11.34
N GLN A 57 22.99 2.39 11.99
CA GLN A 57 23.07 3.75 11.45
C GLN A 57 23.86 3.83 10.14
N GLU A 58 24.98 3.11 10.06
CA GLU A 58 25.81 3.03 8.86
C GLU A 58 25.03 2.37 7.71
N ALA A 59 24.37 1.25 7.98
CA ALA A 59 23.49 0.56 7.03
C ALA A 59 22.33 1.44 6.55
N THR A 60 21.75 2.25 7.43
CA THR A 60 20.68 3.20 7.10
C THR A 60 21.15 4.24 6.10
N VAL A 61 22.28 4.90 6.39
CA VAL A 61 22.82 5.94 5.50
C VAL A 61 23.12 5.36 4.12
N ILE A 62 23.77 4.19 4.06
CA ILE A 62 24.06 3.50 2.80
C ILE A 62 22.77 3.15 2.05
N GLY A 63 21.81 2.53 2.73
CA GLY A 63 20.55 2.10 2.12
C GLY A 63 19.72 3.25 1.58
N VAL A 64 19.55 4.32 2.38
CA VAL A 64 18.82 5.52 1.97
C VAL A 64 19.54 6.21 0.80
N ALA A 65 20.86 6.35 0.85
CA ALA A 65 21.63 6.93 -0.26
C ALA A 65 21.49 6.13 -1.55
N LEU A 66 21.50 4.78 -1.49
CA LEU A 66 21.29 3.92 -2.66
C LEU A 66 19.88 4.05 -3.24
N ILE A 67 18.85 4.20 -2.40
CA ILE A 67 17.47 4.42 -2.87
C ILE A 67 17.36 5.77 -3.59
N PHE A 68 17.90 6.85 -3.02
CA PHE A 68 17.91 8.16 -3.70
C PHE A 68 18.72 8.11 -5.00
N ALA A 69 19.85 7.41 -5.02
CA ALA A 69 20.63 7.21 -6.24
C ALA A 69 19.81 6.48 -7.32
N ALA A 70 19.01 5.47 -6.97
CA ALA A 70 18.13 4.79 -7.90
C ALA A 70 17.08 5.72 -8.52
N ILE A 71 16.47 6.60 -7.72
CA ILE A 71 15.50 7.58 -8.22
C ILE A 71 16.17 8.57 -9.18
N ILE A 72 17.32 9.14 -8.78
CA ILE A 72 18.06 10.15 -9.58
C ILE A 72 18.55 9.54 -10.89
N TYR A 73 18.93 8.27 -10.89
CA TYR A 73 19.42 7.56 -12.08
C TYR A 73 18.28 7.08 -12.99
N GLY A 74 17.06 6.98 -12.49
CA GLY A 74 15.87 6.48 -13.20
C GLY A 74 15.60 7.11 -14.57
N PRO A 75 15.69 8.45 -14.77
CA PRO A 75 15.53 9.05 -16.08
C PRO A 75 16.52 8.54 -17.12
N ASN A 76 17.77 8.29 -16.70
CA ASN A 76 18.79 7.74 -17.59
C ASN A 76 18.44 6.32 -18.03
N VAL A 77 17.85 5.51 -17.14
CA VAL A 77 17.37 4.16 -17.48
C VAL A 77 16.19 4.27 -18.44
N ALA A 78 15.22 5.13 -18.17
CA ALA A 78 14.04 5.33 -19.01
C ALA A 78 14.40 5.86 -20.42
N ALA A 79 15.47 6.63 -20.55
CA ALA A 79 15.95 7.16 -21.83
C ALA A 79 16.95 6.23 -22.55
N SER A 80 17.37 5.14 -21.93
CA SER A 80 18.36 4.20 -22.46
C SER A 80 17.74 3.04 -23.24
N GLU A 81 18.57 2.29 -23.96
CA GLU A 81 18.17 1.02 -24.62
C GLU A 81 17.64 -0.01 -23.60
N TYR A 82 17.98 0.12 -22.33
CA TYR A 82 17.53 -0.77 -21.25
C TYR A 82 16.11 -0.44 -20.74
N ALA A 83 15.47 0.63 -21.25
CA ALA A 83 14.10 0.98 -20.86
C ALA A 83 13.11 -0.19 -21.06
N SER A 84 13.30 -0.97 -22.14
CA SER A 84 12.48 -2.14 -22.44
C SER A 84 12.54 -3.24 -21.37
N TRP A 85 13.63 -3.33 -20.58
CA TRP A 85 13.77 -4.28 -19.48
C TRP A 85 12.98 -3.90 -18.24
N PHE A 86 12.50 -2.68 -18.18
CA PHE A 86 11.73 -2.14 -17.06
C PHE A 86 10.34 -1.65 -17.48
N THR A 87 9.96 -1.91 -18.73
CA THR A 87 8.62 -1.57 -19.25
C THR A 87 7.80 -2.85 -19.39
N TYR A 88 6.79 -2.99 -18.55
CA TYR A 88 5.94 -4.17 -18.54
C TYR A 88 4.47 -3.77 -18.63
N ASP A 89 3.68 -4.63 -19.27
CA ASP A 89 2.23 -4.55 -19.26
C ASP A 89 1.65 -4.93 -17.91
N LEU A 90 0.40 -4.59 -17.68
CA LEU A 90 -0.28 -4.79 -16.42
C LEU A 90 -0.24 -6.25 -15.95
N GLN A 91 -0.57 -7.19 -16.85
CA GLN A 91 -0.63 -8.61 -16.54
C GLN A 91 0.73 -9.18 -16.12
N THR A 92 1.80 -8.75 -16.78
CA THR A 92 3.17 -9.17 -16.42
C THR A 92 3.55 -8.68 -15.03
N ILE A 93 3.21 -7.43 -14.67
CA ILE A 93 3.48 -6.89 -13.33
C ILE A 93 2.68 -7.65 -12.27
N GLU A 94 1.43 -7.99 -12.54
CA GLU A 94 0.59 -8.77 -11.62
C GLU A 94 1.20 -10.14 -11.33
N ILE A 95 1.72 -10.83 -12.35
CA ILE A 95 2.43 -12.09 -12.18
C ILE A 95 3.73 -11.87 -11.38
N MET A 96 4.51 -10.84 -11.72
CA MET A 96 5.76 -10.52 -11.01
C MET A 96 5.52 -10.22 -9.54
N LEU A 97 4.43 -9.53 -9.20
CA LEU A 97 4.04 -9.26 -7.81
C LEU A 97 3.68 -10.55 -7.08
N ALA A 98 2.98 -11.50 -7.72
CA ALA A 98 2.66 -12.79 -7.10
C ALA A 98 3.94 -13.62 -6.85
N VAL A 99 4.87 -13.65 -7.80
CA VAL A 99 6.18 -14.30 -7.63
C VAL A 99 7.00 -13.62 -6.54
N TYR A 100 7.03 -12.29 -6.53
CA TYR A 100 7.70 -11.52 -5.49
C TYR A 100 7.10 -11.82 -4.11
N GLY A 101 5.77 -11.80 -3.96
CA GLY A 101 5.06 -12.11 -2.71
C GLY A 101 5.39 -13.51 -2.18
N PHE A 102 5.57 -14.49 -3.08
CA PHE A 102 6.02 -15.83 -2.70
C PHE A 102 7.41 -15.78 -2.05
N PHE A 103 8.38 -15.12 -2.67
CA PHE A 103 9.72 -15.01 -2.10
C PHE A 103 9.71 -14.22 -0.79
N ALA A 104 8.96 -13.12 -0.71
CA ALA A 104 8.83 -12.33 0.50
C ALA A 104 8.22 -13.11 1.66
N ALA A 105 7.24 -13.99 1.40
CA ALA A 105 6.63 -14.84 2.41
C ALA A 105 7.48 -16.06 2.79
N ALA A 106 8.24 -16.62 1.85
CA ALA A 106 9.01 -17.84 2.03
C ALA A 106 10.40 -17.60 2.62
N LEU A 107 11.07 -16.51 2.22
CA LEU A 107 12.42 -16.17 2.68
C LEU A 107 12.46 -15.79 4.17
N PRO A 108 13.62 -15.97 4.83
CA PRO A 108 13.81 -15.50 6.21
C PRO A 108 13.58 -13.98 6.31
N VAL A 109 12.90 -13.56 7.39
CA VAL A 109 12.52 -12.15 7.63
C VAL A 109 13.72 -11.20 7.55
N TRP A 110 14.88 -11.61 8.08
CA TRP A 110 16.09 -10.78 8.14
C TRP A 110 16.71 -10.50 6.76
N LEU A 111 16.41 -11.30 5.73
CA LEU A 111 17.06 -11.18 4.42
C LEU A 111 16.41 -10.10 3.54
N LEU A 112 15.09 -10.06 3.49
CA LEU A 112 14.34 -9.17 2.61
C LEU A 112 13.37 -8.28 3.37
N LEU A 113 12.46 -8.87 4.15
CA LEU A 113 11.35 -8.16 4.78
C LEU A 113 11.85 -7.08 5.76
N ALA A 114 12.63 -7.47 6.77
CA ALA A 114 13.06 -6.56 7.83
C ALA A 114 13.94 -5.40 7.30
N PRO A 115 14.96 -5.62 6.44
CA PRO A 115 15.73 -4.51 5.89
C PRO A 115 14.92 -3.58 5.00
N ARG A 116 13.97 -4.12 4.22
CA ARG A 116 13.12 -3.34 3.34
C ARG A 116 12.13 -2.49 4.12
N ASP A 117 11.45 -3.07 5.11
CA ASP A 117 10.55 -2.34 6.00
C ASP A 117 11.29 -1.24 6.76
N TYR A 118 12.48 -1.55 7.25
CA TYR A 118 13.32 -0.60 7.96
C TYR A 118 13.68 0.60 7.09
N LEU A 119 14.20 0.37 5.87
CA LEU A 119 14.53 1.44 4.93
C LEU A 119 13.30 2.24 4.49
N SER A 120 12.20 1.54 4.21
CA SER A 120 10.95 2.18 3.81
C SER A 120 10.38 3.10 4.90
N THR A 121 10.62 2.80 6.18
CA THR A 121 10.17 3.62 7.31
C THR A 121 10.78 5.02 7.27
N TYR A 122 12.06 5.16 6.95
CA TYR A 122 12.70 6.48 6.82
C TYR A 122 12.14 7.27 5.65
N LEU A 123 11.88 6.60 4.52
CA LEU A 123 11.22 7.23 3.38
C LEU A 123 9.80 7.66 3.73
N LYS A 124 9.03 6.81 4.41
CA LYS A 124 7.66 7.10 4.84
C LYS A 124 7.61 8.32 5.75
N ILE A 125 8.39 8.33 6.82
CA ILE A 125 8.43 9.46 7.77
C ILE A 125 8.94 10.73 7.08
N GLY A 126 10.00 10.63 6.28
CA GLY A 126 10.57 11.76 5.55
C GLY A 126 9.60 12.35 4.55
N THR A 127 8.93 11.51 3.74
CA THR A 127 7.95 11.96 2.74
C THR A 127 6.73 12.60 3.38
N ILE A 128 6.20 12.01 4.45
CA ILE A 128 5.05 12.55 5.17
C ILE A 128 5.39 13.89 5.82
N GLY A 129 6.56 13.97 6.46
CA GLY A 129 7.04 15.22 7.03
C GLY A 129 7.26 16.30 5.98
N ALA A 130 7.86 15.95 4.83
CA ALA A 130 8.04 16.85 3.70
C ALA A 130 6.69 17.31 3.11
N LEU A 131 5.73 16.40 2.97
CA LEU A 131 4.39 16.73 2.47
C LEU A 131 3.67 17.68 3.43
N ALA A 132 3.72 17.41 4.74
CA ALA A 132 3.10 18.28 5.73
C ALA A 132 3.72 19.70 5.70
N LEU A 133 5.04 19.79 5.64
CA LEU A 133 5.74 21.07 5.49
C LEU A 133 5.41 21.74 4.15
N GLY A 134 5.39 20.99 3.06
CA GLY A 134 5.00 21.47 1.74
C GLY A 134 3.59 22.07 1.73
N ILE A 135 2.63 21.40 2.34
CA ILE A 135 1.25 21.90 2.46
C ILE A 135 1.21 23.22 3.26
N ILE A 136 1.95 23.31 4.38
CA ILE A 136 1.99 24.53 5.20
C ILE A 136 2.65 25.70 4.45
N ILE A 137 3.70 25.45 3.67
CA ILE A 137 4.43 26.48 2.94
C ILE A 137 3.67 26.92 1.70
N VAL A 138 3.17 25.97 0.92
CA VAL A 138 2.51 26.22 -0.38
C VAL A 138 1.06 26.66 -0.20
N MET A 139 0.37 26.20 0.87
CA MET A 139 -1.06 26.42 1.12
C MET A 139 -1.90 26.17 -0.16
N PRO A 140 -1.88 24.94 -0.69
CA PRO A 140 -2.54 24.66 -1.97
C PRO A 140 -4.04 24.93 -1.89
N GLU A 141 -4.59 25.56 -2.93
CA GLU A 141 -6.04 25.73 -3.03
C GLU A 141 -6.71 24.38 -3.24
N ILE A 142 -7.79 24.15 -2.49
CA ILE A 142 -8.64 22.97 -2.69
C ILE A 142 -9.55 23.25 -3.86
N GLN A 143 -9.40 22.52 -4.96
CA GLN A 143 -10.17 22.69 -6.18
C GLN A 143 -11.45 21.85 -6.20
N MET A 144 -11.50 20.80 -5.39
CA MET A 144 -12.68 19.95 -5.33
C MET A 144 -13.83 20.62 -4.54
N PRO A 145 -15.07 20.45 -4.98
CA PRO A 145 -16.23 20.98 -4.27
C PRO A 145 -16.39 20.29 -2.91
N ALA A 146 -16.91 21.04 -1.92
CA ALA A 146 -17.16 20.51 -0.58
C ALA A 146 -18.11 19.30 -0.56
N VAL A 147 -19.04 19.26 -1.52
CA VAL A 147 -19.98 18.15 -1.73
C VAL A 147 -19.94 17.76 -3.20
N THR A 148 -19.71 16.48 -3.45
CA THR A 148 -19.68 15.94 -4.83
C THR A 148 -21.07 16.03 -5.49
N PRO A 149 -21.16 16.32 -6.81
CA PRO A 149 -22.43 16.20 -7.55
C PRO A 149 -22.94 14.76 -7.63
N TYR A 150 -22.09 13.76 -7.36
CA TYR A 150 -22.41 12.34 -7.42
C TYR A 150 -22.88 11.73 -6.09
N ILE A 151 -23.40 12.55 -5.16
CA ILE A 151 -23.80 12.10 -3.81
C ILE A 151 -24.85 10.96 -3.87
N TRP A 152 -25.72 11.01 -4.87
CA TRP A 152 -26.79 10.02 -5.09
C TRP A 152 -26.41 8.89 -6.01
N GLY A 153 -25.19 8.86 -6.53
CA GLY A 153 -24.67 7.86 -7.44
C GLY A 153 -24.26 8.41 -8.81
N GLY A 154 -23.88 7.52 -9.71
CA GLY A 154 -23.46 7.88 -11.07
C GLY A 154 -22.04 8.45 -11.17
N GLY A 155 -21.22 8.31 -10.14
CA GLY A 155 -19.84 8.80 -10.15
C GLY A 155 -18.94 8.05 -11.15
N PRO A 156 -17.87 8.71 -11.66
CA PRO A 156 -17.00 8.14 -12.68
C PRO A 156 -16.16 6.96 -12.20
N VAL A 157 -15.83 6.90 -10.91
CA VAL A 157 -15.02 5.82 -10.31
C VAL A 157 -15.92 4.77 -9.65
N LEU A 158 -16.86 5.21 -8.83
CA LEU A 158 -17.82 4.37 -8.13
C LEU A 158 -19.24 4.79 -8.48
N LYS A 159 -20.05 3.84 -8.98
CA LYS A 159 -21.40 4.13 -9.47
C LYS A 159 -22.46 4.23 -8.36
N GLY A 160 -22.15 3.76 -7.15
CA GLY A 160 -23.04 3.76 -6.00
C GLY A 160 -23.22 5.15 -5.38
N SER A 161 -24.29 5.31 -4.57
CA SER A 161 -24.47 6.52 -3.75
C SER A 161 -23.39 6.64 -2.68
N VAL A 162 -23.04 7.87 -2.29
CA VAL A 162 -22.02 8.11 -1.26
C VAL A 162 -22.38 7.36 0.04
N PHE A 163 -23.63 7.45 0.48
CA PHE A 163 -24.12 6.63 1.60
C PHE A 163 -24.85 5.38 1.07
N PRO A 164 -24.56 4.18 1.55
CA PRO A 164 -23.59 3.78 2.59
C PRO A 164 -22.18 3.49 2.06
N TYR A 165 -21.90 3.70 0.77
CA TYR A 165 -20.67 3.28 0.11
C TYR A 165 -19.42 3.92 0.70
N ILE A 166 -19.53 5.10 1.29
CA ILE A 166 -18.43 5.80 1.97
C ILE A 166 -17.77 4.95 3.06
N PHE A 167 -18.54 4.13 3.77
CA PHE A 167 -18.00 3.25 4.81
C PHE A 167 -17.14 2.12 4.23
N ILE A 168 -17.38 1.75 2.97
CA ILE A 168 -16.56 0.78 2.25
C ILE A 168 -15.27 1.43 1.77
N THR A 169 -15.34 2.65 1.23
CA THR A 169 -14.18 3.36 0.66
C THR A 169 -13.19 3.80 1.72
N ILE A 170 -13.65 4.24 2.91
CA ILE A 170 -12.80 4.66 4.02
C ILE A 170 -12.49 3.54 5.02
N ALA A 171 -12.90 2.30 4.72
CA ALA A 171 -12.81 1.18 5.67
C ALA A 171 -11.39 0.97 6.21
N CYS A 172 -10.37 1.08 5.36
CA CYS A 172 -8.99 0.86 5.77
C CYS A 172 -8.50 1.93 6.76
N GLY A 173 -8.81 3.20 6.51
CA GLY A 173 -8.41 4.30 7.40
C GLY A 173 -9.25 4.42 8.67
N ALA A 174 -10.54 4.06 8.59
CA ALA A 174 -11.46 4.20 9.72
C ALA A 174 -11.48 2.98 10.65
N LEU A 175 -11.44 1.77 10.09
CA LEU A 175 -11.51 0.50 10.82
C LEU A 175 -10.85 -0.61 10.00
N SER A 176 -9.51 -0.65 10.00
CA SER A 176 -8.79 -1.63 9.21
C SER A 176 -8.80 -3.03 9.84
N GLY A 177 -9.57 -3.92 9.25
CA GLY A 177 -9.52 -5.34 9.60
C GLY A 177 -8.20 -6.00 9.19
N PHE A 178 -7.58 -5.54 8.10
CA PHE A 178 -6.26 -6.00 7.69
C PHE A 178 -5.18 -5.70 8.75
N HIS A 179 -5.14 -4.46 9.26
CA HIS A 179 -4.20 -4.09 10.33
C HIS A 179 -4.40 -4.94 11.58
N THR A 180 -5.63 -5.34 11.87
CA THR A 180 -5.91 -6.24 13.00
C THR A 180 -5.33 -7.63 12.79
N VAL A 181 -5.43 -8.17 11.57
CA VAL A 181 -4.83 -9.48 11.26
C VAL A 181 -3.30 -9.41 11.40
N ILE A 182 -2.67 -8.32 10.94
CA ILE A 182 -1.24 -8.08 11.15
C ILE A 182 -0.91 -7.90 12.64
N ALA A 183 -1.69 -7.10 13.36
CA ALA A 183 -1.50 -6.85 14.79
C ALA A 183 -1.66 -8.11 15.66
N THR A 184 -2.44 -9.09 15.23
CA THR A 184 -2.57 -10.38 15.95
C THR A 184 -1.55 -11.42 15.48
N GLY A 185 -1.15 -11.38 14.22
CA GLY A 185 -0.31 -12.38 13.57
C GLY A 185 1.20 -12.17 13.78
N THR A 186 1.70 -10.94 13.70
CA THR A 186 3.13 -10.63 13.69
C THR A 186 3.57 -9.67 14.78
N THR A 187 2.88 -8.57 15.00
CA THR A 187 3.30 -7.48 15.90
C THR A 187 3.56 -7.93 17.34
N PRO A 188 2.69 -8.75 17.99
CA PRO A 188 2.92 -9.18 19.36
C PRO A 188 4.19 -10.04 19.53
N LYS A 189 4.61 -10.70 18.45
CA LYS A 189 5.82 -11.55 18.46
C LYS A 189 7.11 -10.71 18.35
N MET A 190 7.00 -9.46 17.97
CA MET A 190 8.13 -8.53 17.80
C MET A 190 8.29 -7.58 18.99
N LEU A 191 7.26 -7.43 19.84
CA LEU A 191 7.33 -6.59 21.03
C LEU A 191 8.20 -7.21 22.10
N THR A 192 9.13 -6.41 22.62
CA THR A 192 10.03 -6.82 23.72
C THR A 192 9.55 -6.33 25.08
N ASN A 193 8.73 -5.27 25.11
CA ASN A 193 8.24 -4.65 26.33
C ASN A 193 6.78 -4.22 26.17
N GLU A 194 5.94 -4.48 27.16
CA GLU A 194 4.52 -4.07 27.18
C GLU A 194 4.32 -2.53 27.10
N ARG A 195 5.31 -1.74 27.53
CA ARG A 195 5.25 -0.27 27.44
C ARG A 195 5.25 0.23 25.99
N GLU A 196 5.70 -0.60 25.05
CA GLU A 196 5.73 -0.29 23.61
C GLU A 196 4.36 -0.44 22.95
N ILE A 197 3.39 -1.13 23.59
CA ILE A 197 2.06 -1.38 23.03
C ILE A 197 1.32 -0.07 22.73
N LEU A 198 1.34 0.88 23.66
CA LEU A 198 0.63 2.15 23.51
C LEU A 198 1.24 3.04 22.41
N PRO A 199 2.55 3.33 22.39
CA PRO A 199 3.14 4.15 21.33
C PRO A 199 3.08 3.47 19.96
N ILE A 200 3.24 2.14 19.87
CA ILE A 200 3.16 1.42 18.59
C ILE A 200 1.70 1.35 18.11
N GLY A 201 0.74 0.92 18.95
CA GLY A 201 -0.64 0.76 18.52
C GLY A 201 -1.34 2.12 18.32
N TYR A 202 -1.41 2.93 19.36
CA TYR A 202 -2.12 4.21 19.33
C TYR A 202 -1.36 5.30 18.55
N GLY A 203 -0.03 5.35 18.72
CA GLY A 203 0.81 6.29 18.00
C GLY A 203 0.79 6.05 16.49
N ALA A 204 0.85 4.78 16.05
CA ALA A 204 0.72 4.45 14.62
C ALA A 204 -0.66 4.82 14.07
N MET A 205 -1.74 4.58 14.81
CA MET A 205 -3.10 4.99 14.42
C MET A 205 -3.21 6.51 14.22
N LEU A 206 -2.66 7.32 15.12
CA LEU A 206 -2.66 8.79 14.98
C LEU A 206 -1.84 9.23 13.77
N THR A 207 -0.70 8.58 13.53
CA THR A 207 0.15 8.86 12.36
C THR A 207 -0.59 8.52 11.07
N GLU A 208 -1.31 7.39 11.02
CA GLU A 208 -2.12 7.02 9.85
C GLU A 208 -3.22 8.04 9.57
N GLY A 209 -3.94 8.50 10.61
CA GLY A 209 -4.93 9.56 10.47
C GLY A 209 -4.33 10.87 9.95
N PHE A 210 -3.14 11.24 10.40
CA PHE A 210 -2.41 12.41 9.91
C PHE A 210 -2.03 12.25 8.43
N ILE A 211 -1.52 11.09 8.02
CA ILE A 211 -1.20 10.78 6.62
C ILE A 211 -2.45 10.89 5.74
N ALA A 212 -3.57 10.32 6.19
CA ALA A 212 -4.83 10.37 5.46
C ALA A 212 -5.30 11.81 5.21
N MET A 213 -5.15 12.70 6.19
CA MET A 213 -5.46 14.13 6.02
C MET A 213 -4.54 14.79 5.00
N MET A 214 -3.24 14.50 5.02
CA MET A 214 -2.27 15.03 4.06
C MET A 214 -2.57 14.53 2.64
N ALA A 215 -2.90 13.25 2.50
CA ALA A 215 -3.28 12.65 1.23
C ALA A 215 -4.57 13.26 0.66
N LEU A 216 -5.56 13.52 1.52
CA LEU A 216 -6.80 14.18 1.13
C LEU A 216 -6.53 15.59 0.59
N ILE A 217 -5.70 16.39 1.28
CA ILE A 217 -5.33 17.73 0.82
C ILE A 217 -4.59 17.66 -0.51
N ALA A 218 -3.61 16.76 -0.65
CA ALA A 218 -2.84 16.61 -1.88
C ALA A 218 -3.73 16.23 -3.08
N THR A 219 -4.67 15.31 -2.90
CA THR A 219 -5.56 14.88 -3.99
C THR A 219 -6.65 15.90 -4.31
N THR A 220 -7.18 16.60 -3.30
CA THR A 220 -8.22 17.65 -3.51
C THR A 220 -7.66 18.97 -4.04
N ALA A 221 -6.34 19.14 -4.04
CA ALA A 221 -5.67 20.24 -4.73
C ALA A 221 -5.63 20.06 -6.26
N LEU A 222 -5.92 18.86 -6.78
CA LEU A 222 -6.07 18.61 -8.22
C LEU A 222 -7.45 19.05 -8.71
N HIS A 223 -7.51 19.44 -10.00
CA HIS A 223 -8.80 19.70 -10.65
C HIS A 223 -9.65 18.41 -10.65
N PRO A 224 -10.96 18.47 -10.34
CA PRO A 224 -11.82 17.30 -10.26
C PRO A 224 -11.77 16.41 -11.51
N ASP A 225 -11.82 17.01 -12.70
CA ASP A 225 -11.82 16.26 -13.96
C ASP A 225 -10.48 15.56 -14.21
N ASP A 226 -9.36 16.18 -13.84
CA ASP A 226 -8.03 15.55 -13.93
C ASP A 226 -7.91 14.38 -12.94
N TYR A 227 -8.42 14.53 -11.71
CA TYR A 227 -8.49 13.42 -10.74
C TYR A 227 -9.32 12.26 -11.28
N PHE A 228 -10.48 12.55 -11.92
CA PHE A 228 -11.31 11.52 -12.52
C PHE A 228 -10.69 10.92 -13.78
N ALA A 229 -9.94 11.69 -14.57
CA ALA A 229 -9.20 11.18 -15.73
C ALA A 229 -8.16 10.14 -15.31
N ILE A 230 -7.49 10.33 -14.16
CA ILE A 230 -6.54 9.36 -13.62
C ILE A 230 -7.27 8.10 -13.13
N ASN A 231 -8.36 8.25 -12.38
CA ASN A 231 -8.94 7.16 -11.59
C ASN A 231 -10.12 6.42 -12.26
N SER A 232 -10.62 6.88 -13.40
CA SER A 232 -11.75 6.26 -14.10
C SER A 232 -11.34 5.52 -15.36
N THR A 233 -12.22 4.65 -15.86
CA THR A 233 -12.05 4.03 -17.17
C THR A 233 -12.37 5.02 -18.29
N VAL A 234 -11.81 4.78 -19.49
CA VAL A 234 -12.04 5.59 -20.69
C VAL A 234 -13.54 5.78 -20.97
N GLU A 235 -14.31 4.69 -20.83
CA GLU A 235 -15.74 4.68 -21.09
C GLU A 235 -16.50 5.56 -20.09
N SER A 236 -16.18 5.42 -18.79
CA SER A 236 -16.84 6.19 -17.72
C SER A 236 -16.53 7.68 -17.83
N PHE A 237 -15.28 8.03 -18.14
CA PHE A 237 -14.84 9.42 -18.29
C PHE A 237 -15.56 10.11 -19.47
N LYS A 238 -15.60 9.44 -20.63
CA LYS A 238 -16.28 9.96 -21.83
C LYS A 238 -17.79 10.04 -21.66
N ALA A 239 -18.40 9.04 -20.99
CA ALA A 239 -19.85 8.98 -20.78
C ALA A 239 -20.36 10.17 -19.93
N LEU A 240 -19.54 10.73 -19.05
CA LEU A 240 -19.86 11.89 -18.22
C LEU A 240 -19.50 13.23 -18.85
N GLY A 241 -18.88 13.24 -20.05
CA GLY A 241 -18.49 14.45 -20.77
C GLY A 241 -17.40 15.26 -20.05
N LEU A 242 -16.60 14.61 -19.18
CA LEU A 242 -15.51 15.27 -18.46
C LEU A 242 -14.37 15.65 -19.40
N GLN A 243 -13.65 16.72 -19.07
CA GLN A 243 -12.54 17.23 -19.88
C GLN A 243 -11.28 17.36 -19.01
N VAL A 244 -10.14 16.95 -19.57
CA VAL A 244 -8.86 17.11 -18.90
C VAL A 244 -8.39 18.58 -19.01
N HIS A 245 -7.78 19.09 -17.94
CA HIS A 245 -7.29 20.46 -17.84
C HIS A 245 -5.76 20.52 -17.82
N GLU A 246 -5.12 20.15 -16.74
CA GLU A 246 -3.68 20.21 -16.54
C GLU A 246 -2.97 18.88 -16.79
N LEU A 247 -3.71 17.77 -16.78
CA LEU A 247 -3.15 16.42 -16.83
C LEU A 247 -2.26 16.15 -18.06
N PRO A 248 -2.56 16.65 -19.30
CA PRO A 248 -1.67 16.45 -20.43
C PRO A 248 -0.31 17.14 -20.25
N ALA A 249 -0.28 18.35 -19.66
CA ALA A 249 0.96 19.05 -19.36
C ALA A 249 1.74 18.34 -18.25
N LEU A 250 1.06 17.85 -17.21
CA LEU A 250 1.68 17.07 -16.14
C LEU A 250 2.25 15.75 -16.67
N SER A 251 1.54 15.05 -17.55
CA SER A 251 2.03 13.82 -18.20
C SER A 251 3.31 14.09 -19.02
N ALA A 252 3.36 15.18 -19.75
CA ALA A 252 4.55 15.56 -20.50
C ALA A 252 5.76 15.88 -19.59
N MET A 253 5.52 16.55 -18.44
CA MET A 253 6.57 16.88 -17.48
C MET A 253 7.07 15.65 -16.71
N VAL A 254 6.21 14.68 -16.48
CA VAL A 254 6.54 13.41 -15.81
C VAL A 254 7.20 12.43 -16.78
N GLY A 255 6.90 12.53 -18.07
CA GLY A 255 7.38 11.61 -19.12
C GLY A 255 6.56 10.31 -19.22
N GLU A 256 5.35 10.29 -18.66
CA GLU A 256 4.48 9.12 -18.65
C GLU A 256 3.01 9.53 -18.85
N ASP A 257 2.22 8.62 -19.42
CA ASP A 257 0.77 8.81 -19.50
C ASP A 257 0.14 8.55 -18.11
N LEU A 258 -0.47 9.58 -17.56
CA LEU A 258 -1.11 9.56 -16.24
C LEU A 258 -2.59 9.18 -16.31
N MET A 259 -3.19 9.08 -17.50
CA MET A 259 -4.61 8.79 -17.66
C MET A 259 -4.93 7.32 -17.40
N HIS A 260 -6.12 7.09 -16.87
CA HIS A 260 -6.70 5.74 -16.69
C HIS A 260 -5.81 4.77 -15.88
N ARG A 261 -5.18 5.28 -14.80
CA ARG A 261 -4.41 4.51 -13.82
C ARG A 261 -5.15 4.46 -12.47
N PRO A 262 -6.28 3.75 -12.38
CA PRO A 262 -7.10 3.74 -11.17
C PRO A 262 -6.39 3.06 -10.00
N GLY A 263 -6.81 3.42 -8.78
CA GLY A 263 -6.29 2.85 -7.53
C GLY A 263 -5.80 3.88 -6.52
N GLY A 264 -5.78 5.18 -6.91
CA GLY A 264 -5.47 6.29 -6.01
C GLY A 264 -3.98 6.63 -5.90
N ALA A 265 -3.06 5.66 -6.07
CA ALA A 265 -1.62 5.90 -5.91
C ALA A 265 -1.09 6.96 -6.89
N VAL A 266 -1.49 6.89 -8.16
CA VAL A 266 -1.05 7.84 -9.18
C VAL A 266 -1.60 9.24 -8.89
N SER A 267 -2.88 9.38 -8.54
CA SER A 267 -3.46 10.69 -8.22
C SER A 267 -2.84 11.31 -6.97
N LEU A 268 -2.53 10.49 -5.94
CA LEU A 268 -1.80 10.96 -4.77
C LEU A 268 -0.39 11.42 -5.15
N ALA A 269 0.35 10.64 -5.94
CA ALA A 269 1.69 11.00 -6.39
C ALA A 269 1.71 12.29 -7.22
N VAL A 270 0.73 12.48 -8.10
CA VAL A 270 0.56 13.73 -8.88
C VAL A 270 0.27 14.91 -7.95
N GLY A 271 -0.66 14.76 -7.00
CA GLY A 271 -0.99 15.81 -6.04
C GLY A 271 0.20 16.19 -5.15
N MET A 272 0.96 15.21 -4.67
CA MET A 272 2.18 15.44 -3.89
C MET A 272 3.25 16.15 -4.74
N ALA A 273 3.50 15.66 -5.95
CA ALA A 273 4.48 16.25 -6.86
C ALA A 273 4.11 17.70 -7.24
N HIS A 274 2.81 17.97 -7.43
CA HIS A 274 2.30 19.32 -7.67
C HIS A 274 2.58 20.26 -6.49
N ILE A 275 2.38 19.80 -5.24
CA ILE A 275 2.70 20.59 -4.05
C ILE A 275 4.21 20.82 -3.95
N PHE A 276 5.03 19.80 -4.13
CA PHE A 276 6.48 19.91 -4.03
C PHE A 276 7.07 20.79 -5.14
N SER A 277 6.53 20.75 -6.34
CA SER A 277 6.99 21.60 -7.45
C SER A 277 6.70 23.09 -7.21
N LYS A 278 5.70 23.43 -6.42
CA LYS A 278 5.39 24.83 -6.03
C LYS A 278 6.34 25.39 -4.95
N LEU A 279 7.21 24.57 -4.36
CA LEU A 279 8.23 25.05 -3.46
C LEU A 279 9.29 25.88 -4.24
N PRO A 280 9.93 26.89 -3.62
CA PRO A 280 10.89 27.75 -4.30
C PRO A 280 11.99 26.95 -5.02
N ASN A 281 12.21 27.21 -6.31
CA ASN A 281 13.20 26.56 -7.19
C ASN A 281 13.03 25.04 -7.38
N MET A 282 11.82 24.49 -7.18
CA MET A 282 11.55 23.05 -7.32
C MET A 282 10.64 22.70 -8.51
N ASP A 283 10.16 23.69 -9.26
CA ASP A 283 9.23 23.55 -10.39
C ASP A 283 9.77 22.61 -11.49
N HIS A 284 11.06 22.71 -11.80
CA HIS A 284 11.75 21.87 -12.79
C HIS A 284 11.95 20.40 -12.34
N LEU A 285 11.67 20.06 -11.10
CA LEU A 285 11.86 18.73 -10.52
C LEU A 285 10.55 17.92 -10.41
N LEU A 286 9.45 18.36 -11.04
CA LEU A 286 8.15 17.70 -10.92
C LEU A 286 8.20 16.21 -11.26
N GLY A 287 8.90 15.81 -12.33
CA GLY A 287 9.07 14.41 -12.72
C GLY A 287 9.79 13.58 -11.64
N TYR A 288 10.84 14.15 -11.01
CA TYR A 288 11.53 13.49 -9.90
C TYR A 288 10.65 13.35 -8.67
N TRP A 289 9.87 14.38 -8.33
CA TRP A 289 8.92 14.32 -7.22
C TRP A 289 7.84 13.28 -7.46
N TYR A 290 7.30 13.22 -8.68
CA TYR A 290 6.31 12.22 -9.04
C TYR A 290 6.84 10.80 -8.86
N HIS A 291 7.98 10.46 -9.45
CA HIS A 291 8.55 9.11 -9.34
C HIS A 291 9.01 8.76 -7.93
N PHE A 292 9.46 9.75 -7.15
CA PHE A 292 9.71 9.58 -5.72
C PHE A 292 8.42 9.21 -4.97
N CYS A 293 7.32 9.89 -5.26
CA CYS A 293 6.02 9.61 -4.63
C CYS A 293 5.46 8.26 -5.08
N ILE A 294 5.57 7.90 -6.36
CA ILE A 294 5.18 6.56 -6.85
C ILE A 294 5.99 5.46 -6.16
N MET A 295 7.30 5.65 -6.03
CA MET A 295 8.12 4.69 -5.28
C MET A 295 7.70 4.60 -3.81
N PHE A 296 7.44 5.74 -3.15
CA PHE A 296 6.94 5.78 -1.78
C PHE A 296 5.63 4.98 -1.64
N GLU A 297 4.63 5.24 -2.50
CA GLU A 297 3.35 4.54 -2.51
C GLU A 297 3.51 3.04 -2.78
N ALA A 298 4.26 2.68 -3.82
CA ALA A 298 4.50 1.29 -4.16
C ALA A 298 5.20 0.53 -3.03
N LEU A 299 6.22 1.13 -2.40
CA LEU A 299 6.90 0.52 -1.26
C LEU A 299 5.99 0.37 -0.04
N PHE A 300 5.13 1.38 0.21
CA PHE A 300 4.17 1.33 1.28
C PHE A 300 3.24 0.13 1.13
N ILE A 301 2.64 -0.02 -0.05
CA ILE A 301 1.69 -1.12 -0.33
C ILE A 301 2.41 -2.47 -0.40
N MET A 302 3.59 -2.54 -1.01
CA MET A 302 4.34 -3.81 -1.10
C MET A 302 4.76 -4.35 0.27
N THR A 303 5.10 -3.49 1.24
CA THR A 303 5.39 -3.96 2.61
C THR A 303 4.15 -4.57 3.28
N LEU A 304 2.96 -4.08 2.96
CA LEU A 304 1.69 -4.68 3.42
C LEU A 304 1.43 -6.03 2.75
N ILE A 305 1.70 -6.16 1.44
CA ILE A 305 1.59 -7.44 0.71
C ILE A 305 2.55 -8.48 1.30
N ASP A 306 3.80 -8.08 1.59
CA ASP A 306 4.81 -8.95 2.19
C ASP A 306 4.36 -9.50 3.55
N ALA A 307 3.95 -8.60 4.45
CA ALA A 307 3.46 -8.96 5.77
C ALA A 307 2.17 -9.79 5.70
N GLY A 308 1.20 -9.38 4.88
CA GLY A 308 -0.09 -10.04 4.76
C GLY A 308 0.01 -11.44 4.14
N THR A 309 0.84 -11.62 3.10
CA THR A 309 1.09 -12.94 2.49
C THR A 309 1.73 -13.90 3.50
N ARG A 310 2.66 -13.39 4.32
CA ARG A 310 3.29 -14.16 5.39
C ARG A 310 2.29 -14.56 6.49
N VAL A 311 1.41 -13.64 6.89
CA VAL A 311 0.35 -13.94 7.87
C VAL A 311 -0.64 -14.95 7.28
N GLY A 312 -1.03 -14.79 6.01
CA GLY A 312 -1.85 -15.77 5.28
C GLY A 312 -1.24 -17.17 5.28
N ARG A 313 0.08 -17.27 5.04
CA ARG A 313 0.83 -18.52 5.15
C ARG A 313 0.72 -19.12 6.58
N TYR A 314 0.91 -18.31 7.62
CA TYR A 314 0.81 -18.80 9.01
C TYR A 314 -0.58 -19.30 9.34
N LEU A 315 -1.62 -18.55 8.96
CA LEU A 315 -3.02 -18.96 9.17
C LEU A 315 -3.34 -20.26 8.43
N LEU A 316 -2.83 -20.40 7.19
CA LEU A 316 -3.02 -21.62 6.42
C LEU A 316 -2.28 -22.82 7.03
N GLN A 317 -1.03 -22.62 7.48
CA GLN A 317 -0.26 -23.66 8.17
C GLN A 317 -0.97 -24.11 9.47
N GLU A 318 -1.47 -23.18 10.27
CA GLU A 318 -2.22 -23.47 11.49
C GLU A 318 -3.51 -24.26 11.19
N LEU A 319 -4.25 -23.85 10.13
CA LEU A 319 -5.45 -24.56 9.68
C LEU A 319 -5.12 -26.00 9.26
N LEU A 320 -4.09 -26.19 8.43
CA LEU A 320 -3.64 -27.51 7.98
C LEU A 320 -3.03 -28.34 9.11
N GLY A 321 -2.48 -27.69 10.14
CA GLY A 321 -1.96 -28.30 11.34
C GLY A 321 -2.99 -29.13 12.13
N HIS A 322 -4.29 -28.79 12.00
CA HIS A 322 -5.37 -29.59 12.56
C HIS A 322 -5.53 -30.96 11.86
N PHE A 323 -5.13 -31.07 10.60
CA PHE A 323 -5.19 -32.30 9.82
C PHE A 323 -3.87 -33.08 9.88
N HIS A 324 -2.75 -32.36 9.88
CA HIS A 324 -1.43 -33.00 9.91
C HIS A 324 -0.43 -32.18 10.76
N PRO A 325 0.07 -32.72 11.90
CA PRO A 325 0.86 -31.98 12.88
C PRO A 325 2.13 -31.30 12.34
N LYS A 326 2.74 -31.81 11.25
CA LYS A 326 3.95 -31.22 10.64
C LYS A 326 3.71 -29.80 10.12
N PHE A 327 2.50 -29.41 9.77
CA PHE A 327 2.20 -28.04 9.36
C PHE A 327 2.34 -27.01 10.49
N ASN A 328 2.24 -27.44 11.75
CA ASN A 328 2.48 -26.57 12.92
C ASN A 328 3.96 -26.18 13.08
N ASP A 329 4.87 -26.93 12.45
CA ASP A 329 6.29 -26.56 12.43
C ASP A 329 6.55 -25.48 11.38
N GLN A 330 6.87 -24.28 11.85
CA GLN A 330 7.16 -23.12 10.99
C GLN A 330 8.50 -23.24 10.25
N HIS A 331 9.32 -24.24 10.56
CA HIS A 331 10.59 -24.53 9.89
C HIS A 331 10.49 -25.67 8.88
N TRP A 332 9.37 -26.38 8.84
CA TRP A 332 9.17 -27.47 7.88
C TRP A 332 9.02 -26.91 6.46
N ALA A 333 10.08 -27.04 5.67
CA ALA A 333 10.20 -26.43 4.36
C ALA A 333 9.02 -26.72 3.40
N PRO A 334 8.49 -27.94 3.25
CA PRO A 334 7.34 -28.18 2.39
C PRO A 334 6.08 -27.41 2.82
N GLY A 335 5.83 -27.29 4.12
CA GLY A 335 4.73 -26.51 4.66
C GLY A 335 4.91 -25.01 4.41
N VAL A 336 6.11 -24.48 4.60
CA VAL A 336 6.44 -23.07 4.37
C VAL A 336 6.23 -22.70 2.90
N TYR A 337 6.91 -23.44 1.99
CA TYR A 337 6.86 -23.12 0.56
C TYR A 337 5.49 -23.45 -0.06
N GLY A 338 4.88 -24.58 0.32
CA GLY A 338 3.56 -24.97 -0.20
C GLY A 338 2.45 -24.01 0.19
N CYS A 339 2.40 -23.61 1.47
CA CYS A 339 1.40 -22.65 1.94
C CYS A 339 1.64 -21.25 1.38
N ALA A 340 2.89 -20.79 1.28
CA ALA A 340 3.21 -19.51 0.66
C ALA A 340 2.80 -19.48 -0.83
N ALA A 341 3.12 -20.54 -1.57
CA ALA A 341 2.75 -20.68 -2.97
C ALA A 341 1.22 -20.66 -3.15
N LEU A 342 0.49 -21.42 -2.33
CA LEU A 342 -0.97 -21.47 -2.43
C LEU A 342 -1.60 -20.09 -2.16
N ILE A 343 -1.14 -19.37 -1.12
CA ILE A 343 -1.65 -18.01 -0.84
C ILE A 343 -1.37 -17.08 -2.01
N CYS A 344 -0.15 -17.09 -2.58
CA CYS A 344 0.20 -16.25 -3.72
C CYS A 344 -0.57 -16.61 -4.98
N ILE A 345 -0.82 -17.89 -5.25
CA ILE A 345 -1.65 -18.32 -6.38
C ILE A 345 -3.09 -17.83 -6.20
N LEU A 346 -3.64 -17.92 -4.99
CA LEU A 346 -5.03 -17.54 -4.74
C LEU A 346 -5.26 -16.03 -4.93
N TRP A 347 -4.45 -15.16 -4.29
CA TRP A 347 -4.63 -13.73 -4.49
C TRP A 347 -4.13 -13.26 -5.87
N GLY A 348 -3.07 -13.87 -6.42
CA GLY A 348 -2.59 -13.58 -7.76
C GLY A 348 -3.59 -13.95 -8.84
N TYR A 349 -4.29 -15.08 -8.70
CA TYR A 349 -5.39 -15.45 -9.60
C TYR A 349 -6.52 -14.43 -9.58
N LEU A 350 -6.91 -13.94 -8.39
CA LEU A 350 -7.93 -12.90 -8.27
C LEU A 350 -7.50 -11.59 -8.97
N VAL A 351 -6.24 -11.22 -8.86
CA VAL A 351 -5.68 -10.03 -9.54
C VAL A 351 -5.77 -10.19 -11.06
N LEU A 352 -5.33 -11.33 -11.58
CA LEU A 352 -5.32 -11.62 -13.02
C LEU A 352 -6.70 -11.72 -13.66
N GLN A 353 -7.72 -12.14 -12.89
CA GLN A 353 -9.09 -12.32 -13.40
C GLN A 353 -9.99 -11.11 -13.16
N GLY A 354 -9.65 -10.27 -12.17
CA GLY A 354 -10.48 -9.16 -11.76
C GLY A 354 -9.97 -7.82 -12.30
N ASN A 355 -10.90 -6.94 -12.65
CA ASN A 355 -10.58 -5.54 -12.85
C ASN A 355 -10.71 -4.76 -11.54
N ILE A 356 -10.09 -3.58 -11.47
CA ILE A 356 -10.07 -2.76 -10.26
C ILE A 356 -11.49 -2.35 -9.82
N GLY A 357 -12.42 -2.19 -10.74
CA GLY A 357 -13.81 -1.83 -10.45
C GLY A 357 -14.56 -2.90 -9.65
N ILE A 358 -14.12 -4.16 -9.71
CA ILE A 358 -14.65 -5.28 -8.93
C ILE A 358 -13.83 -5.50 -7.68
N ILE A 359 -12.50 -5.52 -7.82
CA ILE A 359 -11.58 -5.85 -6.71
C ILE A 359 -11.61 -4.77 -5.63
N TRP A 360 -11.69 -3.48 -5.99
CA TRP A 360 -11.66 -2.38 -5.04
C TRP A 360 -12.83 -2.37 -4.05
N PRO A 361 -14.12 -2.51 -4.50
CA PRO A 361 -15.22 -2.69 -3.56
C PRO A 361 -15.09 -3.94 -2.69
N LEU A 362 -14.64 -5.06 -3.25
CA LEU A 362 -14.42 -6.29 -2.50
C LEU A 362 -13.33 -6.13 -1.44
N PHE A 363 -12.26 -5.41 -1.74
CA PHE A 363 -11.22 -5.03 -0.78
C PHE A 363 -11.82 -4.28 0.41
N GLY A 364 -12.63 -3.24 0.16
CA GLY A 364 -13.25 -2.45 1.21
C GLY A 364 -14.20 -3.28 2.09
N VAL A 365 -15.07 -4.08 1.49
CA VAL A 365 -16.00 -4.97 2.21
C VAL A 365 -15.24 -6.00 3.03
N SER A 366 -14.22 -6.63 2.47
CA SER A 366 -13.40 -7.64 3.16
C SER A 366 -12.71 -7.03 4.38
N ASN A 367 -12.18 -5.83 4.23
CA ASN A 367 -11.52 -5.11 5.32
C ASN A 367 -12.49 -4.76 6.47
N GLN A 368 -13.71 -4.33 6.14
CA GLN A 368 -14.76 -4.09 7.15
C GLN A 368 -15.19 -5.37 7.85
N LEU A 369 -15.38 -6.48 7.13
CA LEU A 369 -15.76 -7.75 7.73
C LEU A 369 -14.67 -8.27 8.69
N LEU A 370 -13.41 -8.17 8.32
CA LEU A 370 -12.28 -8.48 9.21
C LEU A 370 -12.31 -7.58 10.46
N GLY A 371 -12.57 -6.29 10.30
CA GLY A 371 -12.72 -5.34 11.41
C GLY A 371 -13.86 -5.72 12.36
N THR A 372 -15.02 -6.05 11.81
CA THR A 372 -16.19 -6.51 12.57
C THR A 372 -15.90 -7.76 13.39
N MET A 373 -15.27 -8.77 12.76
CA MET A 373 -14.86 -10.01 13.46
C MET A 373 -13.92 -9.71 14.62
N THR A 374 -13.00 -8.78 14.44
CA THR A 374 -12.07 -8.35 15.48
C THR A 374 -12.75 -7.64 16.65
N LEU A 375 -13.68 -6.73 16.34
CA LEU A 375 -14.44 -6.03 17.39
C LEU A 375 -15.24 -7.02 18.22
N ALA A 376 -15.86 -8.03 17.59
CA ALA A 376 -16.58 -9.09 18.29
C ALA A 376 -15.65 -9.89 19.25
N VAL A 377 -14.45 -10.24 18.78
CA VAL A 377 -13.43 -10.90 19.61
C VAL A 377 -13.00 -9.98 20.76
N SER A 378 -12.72 -8.71 20.47
CA SER A 378 -12.32 -7.71 21.48
C SER A 378 -13.40 -7.52 22.55
N THR A 379 -14.68 -7.45 22.15
CA THR A 379 -15.81 -7.42 23.08
C THR A 379 -15.80 -8.60 24.04
N THR A 380 -15.60 -9.81 23.47
CA THR A 380 -15.54 -11.05 24.28
C THR A 380 -14.39 -11.01 25.29
N VAL A 381 -13.20 -10.54 24.85
CA VAL A 381 -12.02 -10.41 25.72
C VAL A 381 -12.26 -9.40 26.85
N ILE A 382 -12.80 -8.22 26.52
CA ILE A 382 -13.11 -7.16 27.49
C ILE A 382 -14.11 -7.67 28.55
N MET A 383 -15.13 -8.43 28.11
CA MET A 383 -16.11 -9.04 29.00
C MET A 383 -15.45 -10.07 29.94
N ARG A 384 -14.57 -10.92 29.42
CA ARG A 384 -13.83 -11.92 30.23
C ARG A 384 -12.90 -11.27 31.24
N LEU A 385 -12.30 -10.13 30.92
CA LEU A 385 -11.48 -9.35 31.85
C LEU A 385 -12.30 -8.60 32.94
N GLY A 386 -13.61 -8.80 32.99
CA GLY A 386 -14.50 -8.17 33.97
C GLY A 386 -14.79 -6.69 33.73
N ARG A 387 -14.34 -6.14 32.63
CA ARG A 387 -14.46 -4.71 32.27
C ARG A 387 -15.73 -4.43 31.45
N LYS A 388 -16.85 -5.01 31.78
CA LYS A 388 -18.11 -4.99 31.03
C LYS A 388 -18.57 -3.58 30.61
N ARG A 389 -18.31 -2.56 31.44
CA ARG A 389 -18.69 -1.16 31.14
C ARG A 389 -18.00 -0.59 29.90
N TYR A 390 -16.91 -1.20 29.42
CA TYR A 390 -16.21 -0.78 28.21
C TYR A 390 -16.58 -1.63 26.99
N ALA A 391 -17.24 -2.76 27.17
CA ALA A 391 -17.62 -3.67 26.08
C ALA A 391 -18.57 -3.00 25.07
N TRP A 392 -19.41 -2.05 25.50
CA TRP A 392 -20.32 -1.33 24.61
C TRP A 392 -19.60 -0.55 23.50
N VAL A 393 -18.34 -0.16 23.70
CA VAL A 393 -17.56 0.57 22.68
C VAL A 393 -17.26 -0.33 21.48
N THR A 394 -16.95 -1.58 21.74
CA THR A 394 -16.63 -2.56 20.70
C THR A 394 -17.88 -3.27 20.17
N ASP A 395 -18.88 -3.51 21.02
CA ASP A 395 -20.14 -4.16 20.67
C ASP A 395 -21.01 -3.30 19.72
N ARG A 396 -21.12 -1.99 19.98
CA ARG A 396 -21.91 -1.09 19.13
C ARG A 396 -21.26 -0.79 17.77
N LYS A 397 -19.98 -1.12 17.60
CA LYS A 397 -19.24 -0.90 16.35
C LYS A 397 -19.05 -2.19 15.54
N SER A 398 -19.30 -3.35 16.12
CA SER A 398 -19.34 -4.64 15.44
C SER A 398 -20.67 -4.88 14.73
#